data_c13bd964988ee18dcf6352fd6151b1c2
#
_entry.id   c13bd964988ee18dcf6352fd6151b1c2
#
_cell.length_a   1.000
_cell.length_b   1.000
_cell.length_c   1.000
_cell.angle_alpha   90.00
_cell.angle_beta   90.00
_cell.angle_gamma   90.00
#
_symmetry.space_group_name_H-M   'P 1'
#
loop_
_entity.id
_entity.type
_entity.pdbx_description
1 polymer ?
#
loop_
_entity_poly.entity_id
_entity_poly.type
_entity_poly.pdbx_seq_one_letter_code
_entity_poly.pdbx_strand_id
1 'polypeptide(L)'
;MQSDKKLKVLIVGSGGREHALVLAVKRSPRLGGLVCAPGNGGIERDCEVAAIAADDIDAIVKYAKENAFDFVISGPEVPLSLGLGDKLRAAGIPVYGPSKNGAILEASKAYSKNFLKKYSIPTAEGKNFTDADEAEKYIRNAPFDTVIKASGLAAGKGVVIPATRDEAVAAAREMLEGGAFGDSGREIVVEEKMEGEEASIMLMVCGDKYVMLPASQDHKRVGEGDTGLNTGGMGAYAPAAVATPEVLDAVRKNIVAPTLAGLIKEGVDYRGTLYVGIMITKSGPKVVEFNVRFGDPECQVLMPLLESDLLTIMQACRNG
;
A
#
# COMPACT_ATOMS: atom_id res chain seq x y z
N MET A 1 2.52 -9.60 -32.29
CA MET A 1 1.06 -9.54 -32.49
C MET A 1 0.42 -9.80 -31.14
N GLN A 2 -0.14 -8.78 -30.48
CA GLN A 2 -0.97 -9.00 -29.30
C GLN A 2 -2.25 -9.68 -29.74
N SER A 3 -2.60 -10.77 -29.07
CA SER A 3 -3.83 -11.54 -29.35
C SER A 3 -5.05 -10.64 -29.16
N ASP A 4 -5.98 -10.63 -30.13
CA ASP A 4 -7.29 -9.96 -30.07
C ASP A 4 -8.23 -10.58 -29.01
N LYS A 5 -7.71 -11.51 -28.20
CA LYS A 5 -8.50 -12.18 -27.16
C LYS A 5 -8.90 -11.17 -26.09
N LYS A 6 -10.19 -10.99 -25.90
CA LYS A 6 -10.75 -10.27 -24.76
C LYS A 6 -10.58 -11.09 -23.49
N LEU A 7 -10.38 -10.40 -22.38
CA LEU A 7 -9.99 -10.98 -21.10
C LEU A 7 -11.14 -11.01 -20.12
N LYS A 8 -11.31 -12.11 -19.42
CA LYS A 8 -12.16 -12.21 -18.26
C LYS A 8 -11.34 -11.86 -17.02
N VAL A 9 -11.72 -10.80 -16.31
CA VAL A 9 -10.97 -10.20 -15.20
C VAL A 9 -11.74 -10.36 -13.89
N LEU A 10 -11.05 -10.76 -12.84
CA LEU A 10 -11.55 -10.75 -11.46
C LEU A 10 -10.83 -9.65 -10.67
N ILE A 11 -11.60 -8.75 -10.03
CA ILE A 11 -11.07 -7.78 -9.07
C ILE A 11 -11.43 -8.27 -7.66
N VAL A 12 -10.42 -8.37 -6.78
CA VAL A 12 -10.62 -8.79 -5.38
C VAL A 12 -10.69 -7.56 -4.49
N GLY A 13 -11.75 -7.47 -3.70
CA GLY A 13 -11.98 -6.40 -2.72
C GLY A 13 -13.39 -5.80 -2.81
N SER A 14 -13.69 -4.78 -1.99
CA SER A 14 -15.06 -4.26 -1.82
C SER A 14 -15.13 -2.76 -1.50
N GLY A 15 -14.01 -2.04 -1.52
CA GLY A 15 -13.96 -0.61 -1.17
C GLY A 15 -14.19 0.34 -2.35
N GLY A 16 -14.07 1.63 -2.09
CA GLY A 16 -14.11 2.68 -3.11
C GLY A 16 -12.96 2.57 -4.10
N ARG A 17 -11.79 2.14 -3.65
CA ARG A 17 -10.64 1.81 -4.48
C ARG A 17 -10.98 0.74 -5.51
N GLU A 18 -11.58 -0.37 -5.11
CA GLU A 18 -11.97 -1.44 -6.03
C GLU A 18 -13.04 -0.96 -7.00
N HIS A 19 -13.98 -0.13 -6.57
CA HIS A 19 -14.96 0.47 -7.49
C HIS A 19 -14.28 1.35 -8.55
N ALA A 20 -13.31 2.18 -8.17
CA ALA A 20 -12.53 2.98 -9.11
C ALA A 20 -11.74 2.10 -10.11
N LEU A 21 -11.17 0.99 -9.64
CA LEU A 21 -10.50 0.00 -10.52
C LEU A 21 -11.50 -0.66 -11.48
N VAL A 22 -12.69 -1.05 -11.02
CA VAL A 22 -13.77 -1.59 -11.87
C VAL A 22 -14.10 -0.60 -12.99
N LEU A 23 -14.34 0.67 -12.66
CA LEU A 23 -14.66 1.70 -13.65
C LEU A 23 -13.52 1.94 -14.65
N ALA A 24 -12.26 1.92 -14.19
CA ALA A 24 -11.10 2.07 -15.05
C ALA A 24 -10.90 0.87 -15.99
N VAL A 25 -11.04 -0.36 -15.48
CA VAL A 25 -10.93 -1.60 -16.26
C VAL A 25 -12.07 -1.71 -17.29
N LYS A 26 -13.28 -1.27 -16.97
CA LYS A 26 -14.42 -1.25 -17.92
C LYS A 26 -14.14 -0.44 -19.17
N ARG A 27 -13.27 0.57 -19.12
CA ARG A 27 -12.89 1.37 -20.31
C ARG A 27 -11.97 0.63 -21.27
N SER A 28 -11.38 -0.50 -20.85
CA SER A 28 -10.44 -1.24 -21.68
C SER A 28 -11.12 -1.94 -22.87
N PRO A 29 -10.65 -1.72 -24.11
CA PRO A 29 -11.13 -2.46 -25.28
C PRO A 29 -10.80 -3.96 -25.19
N ARG A 30 -9.88 -4.34 -24.31
CA ARG A 30 -9.46 -5.75 -24.10
C ARG A 30 -10.34 -6.49 -23.11
N LEU A 31 -11.28 -5.82 -22.44
CA LEU A 31 -12.17 -6.46 -21.50
C LEU A 31 -13.22 -7.32 -22.20
N GLY A 32 -13.37 -8.57 -21.79
CA GLY A 32 -14.41 -9.50 -22.23
C GLY A 32 -15.44 -9.84 -21.15
N GLY A 33 -15.04 -9.77 -19.89
CA GLY A 33 -15.92 -9.99 -18.75
C GLY A 33 -15.25 -9.47 -17.46
N LEU A 34 -16.04 -9.00 -16.51
CA LEU A 34 -15.57 -8.41 -15.26
C LEU A 34 -16.42 -8.88 -14.08
N VAL A 35 -15.76 -9.39 -13.06
CA VAL A 35 -16.37 -9.77 -11.78
C VAL A 35 -15.57 -9.12 -10.66
N CYS A 36 -16.26 -8.70 -9.59
CA CYS A 36 -15.62 -8.23 -8.36
C CYS A 36 -16.00 -9.15 -7.17
N ALA A 37 -15.06 -9.47 -6.31
CA ALA A 37 -15.29 -10.35 -5.15
C ALA A 37 -14.68 -9.75 -3.85
N PRO A 38 -15.48 -9.52 -2.81
CA PRO A 38 -16.93 -9.68 -2.72
C PRO A 38 -17.72 -8.57 -3.43
N GLY A 39 -17.09 -7.41 -3.76
CA GLY A 39 -17.76 -6.24 -4.27
C GLY A 39 -18.62 -5.54 -3.20
N ASN A 40 -19.47 -4.62 -3.65
CA ASN A 40 -20.45 -3.90 -2.84
C ASN A 40 -21.62 -3.43 -3.71
N GLY A 41 -22.67 -2.88 -3.11
CA GLY A 41 -23.88 -2.44 -3.83
C GLY A 41 -23.65 -1.31 -4.87
N GLY A 42 -22.54 -0.57 -4.80
CA GLY A 42 -22.11 0.36 -5.84
C GLY A 42 -21.49 -0.38 -7.02
N ILE A 43 -20.56 -1.30 -6.74
CA ILE A 43 -19.85 -2.11 -7.74
C ILE A 43 -20.83 -3.01 -8.52
N GLU A 44 -21.84 -3.56 -7.85
CA GLU A 44 -22.89 -4.42 -8.47
C GLU A 44 -23.64 -3.74 -9.63
N ARG A 45 -23.71 -2.41 -9.63
CA ARG A 45 -24.28 -1.64 -10.74
C ARG A 45 -23.38 -1.60 -11.98
N ASP A 46 -22.11 -1.89 -11.81
CA ASP A 46 -21.08 -1.73 -12.83
C ASP A 46 -20.51 -3.04 -13.35
N CYS A 47 -20.51 -4.12 -12.56
CA CYS A 47 -20.09 -5.45 -12.98
C CYS A 47 -20.78 -6.51 -12.12
N GLU A 48 -20.64 -7.77 -12.53
CA GLU A 48 -21.03 -8.93 -11.72
C GLU A 48 -20.24 -8.96 -10.41
N VAL A 49 -20.87 -9.40 -9.31
CA VAL A 49 -20.21 -9.61 -8.02
C VAL A 49 -20.31 -11.06 -7.60
N ALA A 50 -19.27 -11.57 -6.94
CA ALA A 50 -19.22 -12.92 -6.38
C ALA A 50 -19.07 -12.84 -4.87
N ALA A 51 -19.96 -13.47 -4.11
CA ALA A 51 -19.97 -13.43 -2.64
C ALA A 51 -18.85 -14.30 -2.04
N ILE A 52 -17.59 -13.90 -2.28
CA ILE A 52 -16.38 -14.55 -1.77
C ILE A 52 -15.60 -13.50 -0.99
N ALA A 53 -15.31 -13.77 0.29
CA ALA A 53 -14.54 -12.86 1.13
C ALA A 53 -13.12 -12.63 0.55
N ALA A 54 -12.62 -11.40 0.63
CA ALA A 54 -11.33 -11.05 0.03
C ALA A 54 -10.14 -11.77 0.69
N ASP A 55 -10.28 -12.21 1.93
CA ASP A 55 -9.29 -12.96 2.70
C ASP A 55 -9.45 -14.49 2.58
N ASP A 56 -10.51 -14.99 1.94
CA ASP A 56 -10.64 -16.41 1.60
C ASP A 56 -9.86 -16.74 0.32
N ILE A 57 -8.54 -16.87 0.49
CA ILE A 57 -7.60 -17.05 -0.62
C ILE A 57 -7.90 -18.31 -1.42
N ASP A 58 -8.26 -19.41 -0.73
CA ASP A 58 -8.50 -20.70 -1.40
C ASP A 58 -9.80 -20.67 -2.21
N ALA A 59 -10.84 -20.05 -1.71
CA ALA A 59 -12.08 -19.86 -2.45
C ALA A 59 -11.88 -18.94 -3.67
N ILE A 60 -11.09 -17.86 -3.54
CA ILE A 60 -10.77 -16.96 -4.67
C ILE A 60 -10.02 -17.72 -5.77
N VAL A 61 -8.97 -18.48 -5.42
CA VAL A 61 -8.17 -19.26 -6.40
C VAL A 61 -9.02 -20.32 -7.08
N LYS A 62 -9.84 -21.04 -6.32
CA LYS A 62 -10.78 -22.03 -6.84
C LYS A 62 -11.77 -21.39 -7.82
N TYR A 63 -12.42 -20.30 -7.41
CA TYR A 63 -13.37 -19.56 -8.25
C TYR A 63 -12.73 -19.05 -9.53
N ALA A 64 -11.53 -18.48 -9.42
CA ALA A 64 -10.81 -17.97 -10.58
C ALA A 64 -10.48 -19.09 -11.59
N LYS A 65 -10.13 -20.28 -11.11
CA LYS A 65 -9.84 -21.45 -11.93
C LYS A 65 -11.09 -22.04 -12.59
N GLU A 66 -12.15 -22.28 -11.80
CA GLU A 66 -13.39 -22.89 -12.26
C GLU A 66 -14.12 -22.02 -13.30
N ASN A 67 -14.00 -20.70 -13.17
CA ASN A 67 -14.62 -19.74 -14.08
C ASN A 67 -13.67 -19.23 -15.18
N ALA A 68 -12.49 -19.82 -15.32
CA ALA A 68 -11.51 -19.54 -16.36
C ALA A 68 -11.18 -18.04 -16.50
N PHE A 69 -10.89 -17.36 -15.37
CA PHE A 69 -10.42 -15.98 -15.41
C PHE A 69 -9.03 -15.90 -16.02
N ASP A 70 -8.87 -14.95 -16.95
CA ASP A 70 -7.60 -14.71 -17.65
C ASP A 70 -6.64 -13.84 -16.83
N PHE A 71 -7.19 -13.05 -15.88
CA PHE A 71 -6.41 -12.11 -15.08
C PHE A 71 -7.10 -11.75 -13.78
N VAL A 72 -6.34 -11.64 -12.69
CA VAL A 72 -6.82 -11.22 -11.37
C VAL A 72 -6.13 -9.93 -10.94
N ILE A 73 -6.87 -9.01 -10.34
CA ILE A 73 -6.37 -7.77 -9.76
C ILE A 73 -6.69 -7.78 -8.27
N SER A 74 -5.67 -7.70 -7.40
CA SER A 74 -5.88 -7.56 -5.96
C SER A 74 -5.99 -6.09 -5.58
N GLY A 75 -7.10 -5.70 -4.95
CA GLY A 75 -7.30 -4.36 -4.43
C GLY A 75 -6.65 -4.15 -3.07
N PRO A 76 -7.06 -4.89 -2.01
CA PRO A 76 -6.59 -4.67 -0.64
C PRO A 76 -5.28 -5.43 -0.34
N GLU A 77 -4.64 -5.04 0.77
CA GLU A 77 -3.38 -5.59 1.25
C GLU A 77 -3.50 -6.97 1.89
N VAL A 78 -4.61 -7.25 2.57
CA VAL A 78 -4.78 -8.49 3.34
C VAL A 78 -4.61 -9.73 2.47
N PRO A 79 -5.31 -9.90 1.34
CA PRO A 79 -5.11 -11.08 0.48
C PRO A 79 -3.67 -11.19 -0.05
N LEU A 80 -2.98 -10.07 -0.30
CA LEU A 80 -1.59 -10.08 -0.74
C LEU A 80 -0.66 -10.59 0.37
N SER A 81 -0.85 -10.13 1.60
CA SER A 81 -0.10 -10.59 2.78
C SER A 81 -0.34 -12.07 3.10
N LEU A 82 -1.52 -12.59 2.77
CA LEU A 82 -1.88 -14.01 2.89
C LEU A 82 -1.36 -14.86 1.71
N GLY A 83 -0.75 -14.24 0.68
CA GLY A 83 -0.13 -14.95 -0.42
C GLY A 83 -1.05 -15.24 -1.62
N LEU A 84 -2.12 -14.47 -1.82
CA LEU A 84 -3.00 -14.60 -2.98
C LEU A 84 -2.21 -14.59 -4.29
N GLY A 85 -1.25 -13.65 -4.44
CA GLY A 85 -0.43 -13.54 -5.63
C GLY A 85 0.35 -14.82 -5.94
N ASP A 86 0.92 -15.45 -4.90
CA ASP A 86 1.70 -16.69 -5.04
C ASP A 86 0.81 -17.87 -5.44
N LYS A 87 -0.34 -18.04 -4.77
CA LYS A 87 -1.28 -19.13 -5.05
C LYS A 87 -1.90 -19.04 -6.45
N LEU A 88 -2.24 -17.83 -6.91
CA LEU A 88 -2.74 -17.62 -8.28
C LEU A 88 -1.67 -17.95 -9.32
N ARG A 89 -0.43 -17.49 -9.14
CA ARG A 89 0.68 -17.82 -10.05
C ARG A 89 0.96 -19.32 -10.08
N ALA A 90 0.97 -19.97 -8.93
CA ALA A 90 1.12 -21.43 -8.83
C ALA A 90 -0.02 -22.19 -9.53
N ALA A 91 -1.22 -21.61 -9.56
CA ALA A 91 -2.37 -22.15 -10.31
C ALA A 91 -2.34 -21.80 -11.82
N GLY A 92 -1.32 -21.09 -12.31
CA GLY A 92 -1.20 -20.65 -13.71
C GLY A 92 -2.09 -19.47 -14.06
N ILE A 93 -2.64 -18.77 -13.06
CA ILE A 93 -3.54 -17.61 -13.24
C ILE A 93 -2.73 -16.32 -13.07
N PRO A 94 -2.62 -15.49 -14.11
CA PRO A 94 -1.93 -14.21 -14.02
C PRO A 94 -2.61 -13.25 -13.03
N VAL A 95 -1.79 -12.55 -12.24
CA VAL A 95 -2.27 -11.63 -11.21
C VAL A 95 -1.47 -10.34 -11.20
N TYR A 96 -2.17 -9.21 -11.03
CA TYR A 96 -1.59 -7.93 -10.66
C TYR A 96 -1.66 -7.76 -9.15
N GLY A 97 -0.51 -7.82 -8.51
CA GLY A 97 -0.27 -7.78 -7.08
C GLY A 97 1.02 -8.52 -6.74
N PRO A 98 1.82 -8.06 -5.77
CA PRO A 98 3.08 -8.69 -5.40
C PRO A 98 2.89 -10.08 -4.81
N SER A 99 4.00 -10.80 -4.67
CA SER A 99 4.09 -12.01 -3.86
C SER A 99 3.96 -11.67 -2.37
N LYS A 100 3.77 -12.68 -1.52
CA LYS A 100 3.78 -12.52 -0.07
C LYS A 100 5.09 -11.86 0.41
N ASN A 101 6.22 -12.23 -0.20
CA ASN A 101 7.52 -11.64 0.11
C ASN A 101 7.61 -10.16 -0.31
N GLY A 102 6.90 -9.72 -1.36
CA GLY A 102 6.79 -8.31 -1.70
C GLY A 102 5.80 -7.57 -0.80
N ALA A 103 4.72 -8.24 -0.40
CA ALA A 103 3.68 -7.67 0.45
C ALA A 103 4.16 -7.39 1.89
N ILE A 104 5.27 -7.97 2.33
CA ILE A 104 5.84 -7.74 3.67
C ILE A 104 6.24 -6.27 3.91
N LEU A 105 6.52 -5.50 2.84
CA LEU A 105 6.81 -4.06 2.95
C LEU A 105 5.66 -3.27 3.60
N GLU A 106 4.39 -3.68 3.40
CA GLU A 106 3.23 -3.10 4.06
C GLU A 106 2.83 -3.92 5.29
N ALA A 107 2.92 -5.25 5.20
CA ALA A 107 2.46 -6.16 6.25
C ALA A 107 3.29 -6.09 7.53
N SER A 108 4.54 -5.59 7.48
CA SER A 108 5.41 -5.38 8.64
C SER A 108 6.15 -4.06 8.55
N LYS A 109 5.76 -3.09 9.39
CA LYS A 109 6.45 -1.80 9.48
C LYS A 109 7.88 -1.96 10.02
N ALA A 110 8.11 -2.95 10.88
CA ALA A 110 9.44 -3.26 11.38
C ALA A 110 10.36 -3.78 10.26
N TYR A 111 9.86 -4.69 9.41
CA TYR A 111 10.59 -5.12 8.22
C TYR A 111 10.88 -3.93 7.29
N SER A 112 9.84 -3.12 7.01
CA SER A 112 9.98 -1.92 6.17
C SER A 112 11.04 -0.97 6.70
N LYS A 113 11.06 -0.70 8.02
CA LYS A 113 12.07 0.14 8.68
C LYS A 113 13.49 -0.43 8.52
N ASN A 114 13.66 -1.73 8.70
CA ASN A 114 14.94 -2.41 8.52
C ASN A 114 15.39 -2.37 7.04
N PHE A 115 14.45 -2.57 6.10
CA PHE A 115 14.71 -2.48 4.66
C PHE A 115 15.16 -1.07 4.26
N LEU A 116 14.45 -0.03 4.71
CA LEU A 116 14.80 1.37 4.45
C LEU A 116 16.21 1.70 4.94
N LYS A 117 16.56 1.26 6.16
CA LYS A 117 17.91 1.42 6.71
C LYS A 117 18.98 0.66 5.92
N LYS A 118 18.73 -0.61 5.62
CA LYS A 118 19.66 -1.49 4.90
C LYS A 118 20.06 -0.92 3.54
N TYR A 119 19.11 -0.29 2.86
CA TYR A 119 19.34 0.28 1.52
C TYR A 119 19.54 1.79 1.53
N SER A 120 19.75 2.39 2.70
CA SER A 120 20.01 3.83 2.88
C SER A 120 18.93 4.72 2.25
N ILE A 121 17.67 4.29 2.31
CA ILE A 121 16.53 5.03 1.81
C ILE A 121 16.09 6.05 2.86
N PRO A 122 15.93 7.33 2.51
CA PRO A 122 15.55 8.38 3.46
C PRO A 122 14.22 8.08 4.16
N THR A 123 14.22 8.05 5.47
CA THR A 123 13.06 7.83 6.34
C THR A 123 13.30 8.48 7.70
N ALA A 124 12.28 8.52 8.56
CA ALA A 124 12.39 8.93 9.95
C ALA A 124 13.45 8.10 10.71
N GLU A 125 14.22 8.71 11.58
CA GLU A 125 15.07 7.98 12.51
C GLU A 125 14.19 7.15 13.46
N GLY A 126 14.61 5.94 13.83
CA GLY A 126 13.78 5.13 14.71
C GLY A 126 14.32 3.71 14.87
N LYS A 127 13.67 2.94 15.75
CA LYS A 127 14.01 1.54 16.05
C LYS A 127 12.77 0.69 16.26
N ASN A 128 12.95 -0.63 16.11
CA ASN A 128 11.93 -1.62 16.38
C ASN A 128 12.09 -2.17 17.81
N PHE A 129 10.98 -2.49 18.47
CA PHE A 129 10.96 -3.02 19.82
C PHE A 129 9.92 -4.12 19.96
N THR A 130 10.28 -5.15 20.72
CA THR A 130 9.38 -6.23 21.17
C THR A 130 9.27 -6.26 22.70
N ASP A 131 10.06 -5.42 23.40
CA ASP A 131 10.11 -5.26 24.84
C ASP A 131 9.70 -3.84 25.23
N ALA A 132 8.76 -3.72 26.16
CA ALA A 132 8.17 -2.43 26.54
C ALA A 132 9.15 -1.55 27.34
N ASP A 133 10.02 -2.15 28.17
CA ASP A 133 10.99 -1.40 28.98
C ASP A 133 12.11 -0.84 28.11
N GLU A 134 12.56 -1.61 27.11
CA GLU A 134 13.51 -1.12 26.12
C GLU A 134 12.91 0.02 25.26
N ALA A 135 11.65 -0.10 24.85
CA ALA A 135 10.93 0.94 24.12
C ALA A 135 10.80 2.21 24.98
N GLU A 136 10.37 2.09 26.24
CA GLU A 136 10.30 3.22 27.18
C GLU A 136 11.63 3.92 27.34
N LYS A 137 12.72 3.15 27.58
CA LYS A 137 14.06 3.70 27.71
C LYS A 137 14.47 4.49 26.46
N TYR A 138 14.14 3.98 25.27
CA TYR A 138 14.45 4.69 24.03
C TYR A 138 13.64 5.96 23.89
N ILE A 139 12.31 5.92 24.12
CA ILE A 139 11.40 7.06 24.03
C ILE A 139 11.85 8.19 24.97
N ARG A 140 12.19 7.86 26.24
CA ARG A 140 12.60 8.85 27.23
C ARG A 140 13.92 9.54 26.88
N ASN A 141 14.82 8.86 26.17
CA ASN A 141 16.14 9.39 25.79
C ASN A 141 16.22 9.89 24.34
N ALA A 142 15.15 9.75 23.54
CA ALA A 142 15.14 10.24 22.17
C ALA A 142 15.35 11.76 22.10
N PRO A 143 16.20 12.28 21.18
CA PRO A 143 16.44 13.73 21.03
C PRO A 143 15.30 14.46 20.29
N PHE A 144 14.23 13.73 19.92
CA PHE A 144 13.11 14.18 19.11
C PHE A 144 11.78 13.68 19.69
N ASP A 145 10.67 14.29 19.27
CA ASP A 145 9.33 13.76 19.50
C ASP A 145 9.14 12.47 18.71
N THR A 146 8.42 11.51 19.29
CA THR A 146 8.28 10.18 18.74
C THR A 146 6.88 9.89 18.20
N VAL A 147 6.82 9.04 17.17
CA VAL A 147 5.61 8.38 16.67
C VAL A 147 5.72 6.89 16.98
N ILE A 148 4.66 6.30 17.48
CA ILE A 148 4.59 4.88 17.84
C ILE A 148 3.71 4.16 16.82
N LYS A 149 4.23 3.11 16.20
CA LYS A 149 3.52 2.36 15.16
C LYS A 149 3.52 0.86 15.48
N ALA A 150 2.35 0.25 15.55
CA ALA A 150 2.23 -1.22 15.56
C ALA A 150 2.76 -1.78 14.22
N SER A 151 3.58 -2.84 14.27
CA SER A 151 4.29 -3.34 13.08
C SER A 151 3.36 -3.97 12.06
N GLY A 152 2.35 -4.74 12.49
CA GLY A 152 1.44 -5.44 11.61
C GLY A 152 0.36 -4.58 10.97
N LEU A 153 -0.47 -5.21 10.13
CA LEU A 153 -1.65 -4.57 9.54
C LEU A 153 -2.66 -4.21 10.63
N ALA A 154 -3.01 -2.94 10.73
CA ALA A 154 -3.90 -2.40 11.75
C ALA A 154 -4.99 -1.46 11.18
N ALA A 155 -5.30 -1.57 9.89
CA ALA A 155 -6.34 -0.79 9.19
C ALA A 155 -6.27 0.73 9.49
N GLY A 156 -5.07 1.31 9.47
CA GLY A 156 -4.83 2.74 9.73
C GLY A 156 -4.88 3.14 11.20
N LYS A 157 -5.23 2.23 12.13
CA LYS A 157 -5.37 2.54 13.57
C LYS A 157 -4.12 2.27 14.40
N GLY A 158 -3.10 1.65 13.81
CA GLY A 158 -1.87 1.25 14.51
C GLY A 158 -0.81 2.35 14.59
N VAL A 159 -1.14 3.62 14.43
CA VAL A 159 -0.21 4.75 14.51
C VAL A 159 -0.70 5.75 15.56
N VAL A 160 0.13 6.04 16.53
CA VAL A 160 -0.12 7.04 17.57
C VAL A 160 0.91 8.15 17.46
N ILE A 161 0.44 9.39 17.39
CA ILE A 161 1.25 10.62 17.43
C ILE A 161 1.01 11.27 18.79
N PRO A 162 1.82 10.94 19.80
CA PRO A 162 1.61 11.44 21.15
C PRO A 162 2.02 12.91 21.27
N ALA A 163 1.37 13.65 22.17
CA ALA A 163 1.73 15.03 22.48
C ALA A 163 2.87 15.11 23.49
N THR A 164 3.05 14.08 24.32
CA THR A 164 4.07 14.01 25.37
C THR A 164 4.81 12.68 25.34
N ARG A 165 5.99 12.65 25.98
CA ARG A 165 6.76 11.41 26.14
C ARG A 165 6.04 10.38 27.00
N ASP A 166 5.28 10.80 27.98
CA ASP A 166 4.50 9.89 28.84
C ASP A 166 3.36 9.24 28.05
N GLU A 167 2.68 9.99 27.18
CA GLU A 167 1.72 9.43 26.25
C GLU A 167 2.37 8.47 25.25
N ALA A 168 3.60 8.76 24.78
CA ALA A 168 4.35 7.87 23.90
C ALA A 168 4.69 6.54 24.58
N VAL A 169 5.13 6.60 25.85
CA VAL A 169 5.41 5.41 26.66
C VAL A 169 4.13 4.62 26.90
N ALA A 170 3.03 5.28 27.25
CA ALA A 170 1.74 4.63 27.45
C ALA A 170 1.25 3.91 26.18
N ALA A 171 1.37 4.57 25.01
CA ALA A 171 1.02 3.98 23.73
C ALA A 171 1.89 2.78 23.37
N ALA A 172 3.20 2.85 23.61
CA ALA A 172 4.13 1.74 23.36
C ALA A 172 3.81 0.51 24.23
N ARG A 173 3.55 0.73 25.54
CA ARG A 173 3.14 -0.35 26.45
C ARG A 173 1.79 -0.94 26.08
N GLU A 174 0.78 -0.10 25.77
CA GLU A 174 -0.54 -0.57 25.34
C GLU A 174 -0.45 -1.45 24.09
N MET A 175 0.40 -1.07 23.10
CA MET A 175 0.59 -1.85 21.90
C MET A 175 1.26 -3.20 22.18
N LEU A 176 2.34 -3.21 23.00
CA LEU A 176 3.15 -4.40 23.26
C LEU A 176 2.52 -5.35 24.29
N GLU A 177 1.88 -4.81 25.31
CA GLU A 177 1.40 -5.55 26.51
C GLU A 177 -0.13 -5.60 26.58
N GLY A 178 -0.83 -4.56 26.08
CA GLY A 178 -2.28 -4.38 26.24
C GLY A 178 -3.14 -5.24 25.31
N GLY A 179 -2.55 -5.86 24.29
CA GLY A 179 -3.25 -6.77 23.39
C GLY A 179 -4.28 -6.15 22.44
N ALA A 180 -4.46 -4.83 22.45
CA ALA A 180 -5.43 -4.11 21.63
C ALA A 180 -5.24 -4.32 20.11
N PHE A 181 -4.02 -4.66 19.68
CA PHE A 181 -3.65 -4.90 18.29
C PHE A 181 -3.36 -6.37 17.97
N GLY A 182 -3.62 -7.29 18.89
CA GLY A 182 -3.34 -8.73 18.73
C GLY A 182 -1.90 -8.98 18.26
N ASP A 183 -1.73 -9.85 17.26
CA ASP A 183 -0.40 -10.17 16.73
C ASP A 183 0.31 -8.95 16.08
N SER A 184 -0.45 -7.95 15.60
CA SER A 184 0.11 -6.73 14.98
C SER A 184 0.86 -5.85 16.00
N GLY A 185 0.55 -5.95 17.28
CA GLY A 185 1.17 -5.20 18.36
C GLY A 185 2.37 -5.87 19.01
N ARG A 186 2.70 -7.14 18.66
CA ARG A 186 3.85 -7.86 19.25
C ARG A 186 5.21 -7.22 18.96
N GLU A 187 5.27 -6.39 17.97
CA GLU A 187 6.44 -5.58 17.61
C GLU A 187 5.96 -4.19 17.25
N ILE A 188 6.67 -3.16 17.70
CA ILE A 188 6.39 -1.76 17.38
C ILE A 188 7.59 -1.10 16.74
N VAL A 189 7.33 -0.04 15.99
CA VAL A 189 8.33 0.92 15.51
C VAL A 189 8.16 2.21 16.27
N VAL A 190 9.24 2.67 16.91
CA VAL A 190 9.33 4.00 17.53
C VAL A 190 10.22 4.84 16.65
N GLU A 191 9.70 5.94 16.10
CA GLU A 191 10.43 6.77 15.16
C GLU A 191 10.22 8.27 15.39
N GLU A 192 11.13 9.07 14.83
CA GLU A 192 11.07 10.51 14.77
C GLU A 192 9.73 10.99 14.20
N LYS A 193 9.09 11.95 14.87
CA LYS A 193 7.98 12.70 14.30
C LYS A 193 8.52 13.67 13.26
N MET A 194 8.35 13.32 12.00
CA MET A 194 8.75 14.21 10.89
C MET A 194 7.81 15.40 10.77
N GLU A 195 8.36 16.53 10.34
CA GLU A 195 7.62 17.73 10.00
C GLU A 195 7.72 18.03 8.51
N GLY A 196 6.60 18.37 7.88
CA GLY A 196 6.52 18.67 6.46
C GLY A 196 5.12 18.48 5.91
N GLU A 197 5.03 18.34 4.60
CA GLU A 197 3.79 18.05 3.90
C GLU A 197 3.81 16.61 3.37
N GLU A 198 2.73 15.87 3.61
CA GLU A 198 2.60 14.51 3.10
C GLU A 198 2.23 14.51 1.62
N ALA A 199 2.72 13.52 0.88
CA ALA A 199 2.27 13.21 -0.47
C ALA A 199 2.34 11.71 -0.72
N SER A 200 1.49 11.25 -1.64
CA SER A 200 1.35 9.85 -2.03
C SER A 200 1.90 9.67 -3.44
N ILE A 201 2.94 8.86 -3.58
CA ILE A 201 3.57 8.52 -4.86
C ILE A 201 3.23 7.08 -5.19
N MET A 202 2.50 6.85 -6.28
CA MET A 202 2.14 5.50 -6.71
C MET A 202 2.88 5.11 -7.96
N LEU A 203 3.42 3.90 -7.93
CA LEU A 203 4.18 3.28 -9.01
C LEU A 203 3.49 1.99 -9.42
N MET A 204 3.29 1.79 -10.72
CA MET A 204 2.98 0.48 -11.28
C MET A 204 4.31 -0.20 -11.63
N VAL A 205 4.68 -1.21 -10.85
CA VAL A 205 6.03 -1.82 -10.87
C VAL A 205 6.01 -3.18 -11.55
N CYS A 206 7.05 -3.46 -12.31
CA CYS A 206 7.33 -4.74 -12.95
C CYS A 206 8.84 -5.03 -12.89
N GLY A 207 9.27 -5.71 -11.83
CA GLY A 207 10.70 -5.95 -11.59
C GLY A 207 11.48 -4.65 -11.40
N ASP A 208 12.37 -4.33 -12.32
CA ASP A 208 13.18 -3.11 -12.34
C ASP A 208 12.52 -1.93 -13.05
N LYS A 209 11.39 -2.16 -13.71
CA LYS A 209 10.67 -1.15 -14.49
C LYS A 209 9.45 -0.65 -13.74
N TYR A 210 9.12 0.61 -13.95
CA TYR A 210 7.91 1.19 -13.37
C TYR A 210 7.34 2.34 -14.20
N VAL A 211 6.06 2.60 -13.98
CA VAL A 211 5.38 3.83 -14.38
C VAL A 211 4.98 4.57 -13.11
N MET A 212 5.39 5.82 -12.98
CA MET A 212 4.98 6.69 -11.88
C MET A 212 3.69 7.41 -12.28
N LEU A 213 2.66 7.26 -11.47
CA LEU A 213 1.40 7.99 -11.63
C LEU A 213 1.55 9.43 -11.11
N PRO A 214 0.62 10.35 -11.46
CA PRO A 214 0.58 11.67 -10.83
C PRO A 214 0.60 11.55 -9.30
N ALA A 215 1.36 12.42 -8.63
CA ALA A 215 1.35 12.46 -7.17
C ALA A 215 -0.03 12.87 -6.68
N SER A 216 -0.49 12.28 -5.58
CA SER A 216 -1.74 12.63 -4.92
C SER A 216 -1.48 13.03 -3.46
N GLN A 217 -2.46 13.67 -2.86
CA GLN A 217 -2.46 14.00 -1.45
C GLN A 217 -3.82 13.67 -0.87
N ASP A 218 -3.84 12.93 0.23
CA ASP A 218 -5.03 12.63 1.00
C ASP A 218 -5.13 13.50 2.24
N HIS A 219 -6.36 13.67 2.72
CA HIS A 219 -6.67 14.38 3.96
C HIS A 219 -7.15 13.34 4.97
N LYS A 220 -6.28 13.01 5.93
CA LYS A 220 -6.51 11.91 6.90
C LYS A 220 -7.26 12.36 8.14
N ARG A 221 -7.14 13.64 8.53
CA ARG A 221 -7.75 14.14 9.75
C ARG A 221 -9.19 14.56 9.57
N VAL A 222 -9.99 14.29 10.61
CA VAL A 222 -11.45 14.50 10.58
C VAL A 222 -11.87 15.97 10.64
N GLY A 223 -11.03 16.85 11.19
CA GLY A 223 -11.35 18.25 11.44
C GLY A 223 -10.72 19.21 10.43
N GLU A 224 -11.31 20.39 10.31
CA GLU A 224 -10.79 21.49 9.49
C GLU A 224 -9.37 21.89 9.95
N GLY A 225 -8.54 22.34 9.00
CA GLY A 225 -7.17 22.74 9.28
C GLY A 225 -6.25 21.58 9.71
N ASP A 226 -6.52 20.39 9.23
CA ASP A 226 -5.76 19.17 9.52
C ASP A 226 -5.69 18.87 11.02
N THR A 227 -6.84 18.87 11.69
CA THR A 227 -6.98 18.66 13.14
C THR A 227 -7.81 17.41 13.46
N GLY A 228 -7.75 16.97 14.72
CA GLY A 228 -8.52 15.81 15.20
C GLY A 228 -7.85 14.46 14.94
N LEU A 229 -8.63 13.39 15.01
CA LEU A 229 -8.17 12.03 14.86
C LEU A 229 -7.91 11.68 13.38
N ASN A 230 -6.94 10.82 13.15
CA ASN A 230 -6.73 10.21 11.83
C ASN A 230 -7.90 9.29 11.46
N THR A 231 -8.26 9.32 10.19
CA THR A 231 -9.28 8.45 9.57
C THR A 231 -8.62 7.58 8.49
N GLY A 232 -9.41 6.76 7.80
CA GLY A 232 -8.97 6.05 6.60
C GLY A 232 -8.80 6.93 5.36
N GLY A 233 -9.11 8.24 5.48
CA GLY A 233 -9.07 9.24 4.41
C GLY A 233 -10.42 9.95 4.28
N MET A 234 -10.42 11.28 4.39
CA MET A 234 -11.60 12.13 4.21
C MET A 234 -11.80 12.53 2.76
N GLY A 235 -10.76 12.43 1.95
CA GLY A 235 -10.73 12.74 0.54
C GLY A 235 -9.30 12.89 0.04
N ALA A 236 -9.13 12.86 -1.28
CA ALA A 236 -7.84 13.05 -1.91
C ALA A 236 -7.98 13.93 -3.16
N TYR A 237 -6.86 14.48 -3.62
CA TYR A 237 -6.78 15.16 -4.88
C TYR A 237 -5.49 14.81 -5.62
N ALA A 238 -5.50 14.95 -6.94
CA ALA A 238 -4.35 14.78 -7.81
C ALA A 238 -4.50 15.70 -9.04
N PRO A 239 -3.38 16.23 -9.60
CA PRO A 239 -2.01 16.17 -9.08
C PRO A 239 -1.82 16.98 -7.80
N ALA A 240 -0.96 16.51 -6.88
CA ALA A 240 -0.62 17.22 -5.66
C ALA A 240 0.43 18.31 -5.94
N ALA A 241 0.10 19.57 -5.65
CA ALA A 241 0.98 20.71 -5.94
C ALA A 241 2.30 20.68 -5.15
N VAL A 242 2.31 20.06 -3.97
CA VAL A 242 3.50 19.91 -3.12
C VAL A 242 4.56 19.00 -3.73
N ALA A 243 4.19 18.10 -4.63
CA ALA A 243 5.09 17.20 -5.33
C ALA A 243 5.66 17.87 -6.58
N THR A 244 6.51 18.88 -6.40
CA THR A 244 7.18 19.59 -7.50
C THR A 244 8.08 18.66 -8.33
N PRO A 245 8.49 19.06 -9.55
CA PRO A 245 9.44 18.28 -10.36
C PRO A 245 10.71 17.90 -9.60
N GLU A 246 11.26 18.81 -8.79
CA GLU A 246 12.48 18.60 -7.99
C GLU A 246 12.24 17.55 -6.91
N VAL A 247 11.07 17.59 -6.23
CA VAL A 247 10.67 16.56 -5.24
C VAL A 247 10.53 15.22 -5.91
N LEU A 248 9.86 15.15 -7.07
CA LEU A 248 9.68 13.89 -7.81
C LEU A 248 11.01 13.31 -8.31
N ASP A 249 11.96 14.15 -8.72
CA ASP A 249 13.29 13.69 -9.11
C ASP A 249 14.09 13.17 -7.92
N ALA A 250 14.00 13.82 -6.76
CA ALA A 250 14.59 13.32 -5.52
C ALA A 250 13.98 11.99 -5.09
N VAL A 251 12.66 11.85 -5.21
CA VAL A 251 11.94 10.58 -4.93
C VAL A 251 12.42 9.47 -5.87
N ARG A 252 12.50 9.74 -7.18
CA ARG A 252 12.99 8.74 -8.16
C ARG A 252 14.40 8.26 -7.80
N LYS A 253 15.30 9.19 -7.52
CA LYS A 253 16.72 8.91 -7.29
C LYS A 253 16.99 8.28 -5.92
N ASN A 254 16.42 8.86 -4.86
CA ASN A 254 16.81 8.53 -3.49
C ASN A 254 15.88 7.53 -2.81
N ILE A 255 14.68 7.31 -3.35
CA ILE A 255 13.68 6.42 -2.76
C ILE A 255 13.35 5.28 -3.72
N VAL A 256 12.84 5.57 -4.92
CA VAL A 256 12.34 4.53 -5.83
C VAL A 256 13.47 3.64 -6.33
N ALA A 257 14.53 4.21 -6.85
CA ALA A 257 15.66 3.44 -7.41
C ALA A 257 16.29 2.49 -6.38
N PRO A 258 16.67 2.94 -5.16
CA PRO A 258 17.22 2.03 -4.15
C PRO A 258 16.17 1.03 -3.61
N THR A 259 14.88 1.38 -3.59
CA THR A 259 13.81 0.44 -3.19
C THR A 259 13.72 -0.73 -4.19
N LEU A 260 13.63 -0.46 -5.48
CA LEU A 260 13.55 -1.52 -6.50
C LEU A 260 14.83 -2.34 -6.55
N ALA A 261 15.99 -1.69 -6.49
CA ALA A 261 17.27 -2.39 -6.41
C ALA A 261 17.37 -3.28 -5.16
N GLY A 262 16.86 -2.80 -4.01
CA GLY A 262 16.79 -3.56 -2.76
C GLY A 262 15.91 -4.78 -2.89
N LEU A 263 14.70 -4.64 -3.44
CA LEU A 263 13.78 -5.76 -3.67
C LEU A 263 14.41 -6.86 -4.54
N ILE A 264 15.07 -6.46 -5.63
CA ILE A 264 15.77 -7.41 -6.51
C ILE A 264 16.89 -8.13 -5.75
N LYS A 265 17.67 -7.42 -4.92
CA LYS A 265 18.72 -8.03 -4.08
C LYS A 265 18.19 -9.00 -3.03
N GLU A 266 16.95 -8.77 -2.53
CA GLU A 266 16.24 -9.72 -1.65
C GLU A 266 15.59 -10.88 -2.43
N GLY A 267 15.75 -10.95 -3.75
CA GLY A 267 15.15 -11.98 -4.60
C GLY A 267 13.63 -11.81 -4.80
N VAL A 268 13.11 -10.61 -4.58
CA VAL A 268 11.69 -10.30 -4.76
C VAL A 268 11.44 -9.79 -6.17
N ASP A 269 10.76 -10.57 -7.00
CA ASP A 269 10.19 -10.14 -8.27
C ASP A 269 8.88 -9.37 -7.99
N TYR A 270 9.02 -8.06 -7.78
CA TYR A 270 7.89 -7.22 -7.42
C TYR A 270 7.04 -6.88 -8.65
N ARG A 271 5.75 -7.25 -8.62
CA ARG A 271 4.78 -6.98 -9.70
C ARG A 271 3.47 -6.50 -9.11
N GLY A 272 3.17 -5.22 -9.30
CA GLY A 272 1.98 -4.62 -8.71
C GLY A 272 2.16 -3.13 -8.46
N THR A 273 1.25 -2.55 -7.71
CA THR A 273 1.37 -1.16 -7.27
C THR A 273 2.26 -1.10 -6.03
N LEU A 274 3.26 -0.22 -6.07
CA LEU A 274 4.01 0.23 -4.91
C LEU A 274 3.59 1.67 -4.61
N TYR A 275 2.92 1.86 -3.49
CA TYR A 275 2.59 3.15 -2.94
C TYR A 275 3.65 3.56 -1.95
N VAL A 276 4.23 4.73 -2.15
CA VAL A 276 5.24 5.34 -1.30
C VAL A 276 4.64 6.60 -0.67
N GLY A 277 4.26 6.51 0.60
CA GLY A 277 3.91 7.67 1.40
C GLY A 277 5.18 8.43 1.77
N ILE A 278 5.24 9.70 1.44
CA ILE A 278 6.40 10.54 1.73
C ILE A 278 6.00 11.74 2.58
N MET A 279 6.94 12.19 3.43
CA MET A 279 6.94 13.50 4.05
C MET A 279 7.96 14.37 3.33
N ILE A 280 7.54 15.50 2.78
CA ILE A 280 8.39 16.50 2.15
C ILE A 280 8.93 17.40 3.25
N THR A 281 10.10 17.07 3.77
CA THR A 281 10.77 17.79 4.86
C THR A 281 11.70 18.88 4.33
N LYS A 282 12.22 19.74 5.23
CA LYS A 282 13.26 20.72 4.88
C LYS A 282 14.55 20.11 4.33
N SER A 283 14.82 18.81 4.64
CA SER A 283 15.98 18.06 4.14
C SER A 283 15.69 17.23 2.90
N GLY A 284 14.49 17.35 2.33
CA GLY A 284 14.01 16.59 1.18
C GLY A 284 12.96 15.53 1.54
N PRO A 285 12.51 14.75 0.55
CA PRO A 285 11.49 13.73 0.77
C PRO A 285 12.03 12.55 1.58
N LYS A 286 11.28 12.12 2.60
CA LYS A 286 11.54 10.94 3.42
C LYS A 286 10.33 10.00 3.37
N VAL A 287 10.57 8.68 3.36
CA VAL A 287 9.50 7.68 3.38
C VAL A 287 8.83 7.65 4.76
N VAL A 288 7.52 7.77 4.76
CA VAL A 288 6.64 7.57 5.93
C VAL A 288 6.25 6.09 6.05
N GLU A 289 5.82 5.52 4.90
CA GLU A 289 5.41 4.12 4.81
C GLU A 289 5.41 3.64 3.35
N PHE A 290 5.43 2.32 3.18
CA PHE A 290 5.07 1.67 1.93
C PHE A 290 3.70 1.00 2.05
N ASN A 291 2.93 1.05 0.94
CA ASN A 291 1.79 0.17 0.75
C ASN A 291 1.98 -0.59 -0.58
N VAL A 292 1.46 -1.82 -0.66
CA VAL A 292 1.73 -2.73 -1.80
C VAL A 292 0.53 -2.84 -2.76
N ARG A 293 -0.29 -1.84 -2.74
CA ARG A 293 -1.56 -1.71 -3.49
C ARG A 293 -1.86 -0.23 -3.74
N PHE A 294 -2.90 0.05 -4.53
CA PHE A 294 -3.40 1.40 -4.65
C PHE A 294 -3.90 1.94 -3.31
N GLY A 295 -3.75 3.23 -3.08
CA GLY A 295 -4.33 3.91 -1.94
C GLY A 295 -5.86 3.99 -2.03
N ASP A 296 -6.51 4.16 -0.90
CA ASP A 296 -7.92 4.49 -0.76
C ASP A 296 -7.99 5.67 0.21
N PRO A 297 -8.31 6.90 -0.24
CA PRO A 297 -9.07 7.25 -1.45
C PRO A 297 -8.25 7.70 -2.69
N GLU A 298 -6.94 7.55 -2.75
CA GLU A 298 -6.12 8.10 -3.85
C GLU A 298 -6.41 7.43 -5.20
N CYS A 299 -6.76 6.15 -5.22
CA CYS A 299 -7.14 5.44 -6.44
C CYS A 299 -8.31 6.14 -7.14
N GLN A 300 -9.30 6.64 -6.38
CA GLN A 300 -10.48 7.28 -6.89
C GLN A 300 -10.20 8.59 -7.65
N VAL A 301 -9.11 9.29 -7.31
CA VAL A 301 -8.69 10.51 -8.01
C VAL A 301 -7.67 10.25 -9.10
N LEU A 302 -6.92 9.15 -9.04
CA LEU A 302 -5.92 8.79 -10.05
C LEU A 302 -6.53 8.11 -11.26
N MET A 303 -7.50 7.22 -11.07
CA MET A 303 -8.10 6.46 -12.18
C MET A 303 -8.81 7.34 -13.22
N PRO A 304 -9.51 8.43 -12.85
CA PRO A 304 -10.07 9.36 -13.83
C PRO A 304 -9.03 10.11 -14.66
N LEU A 305 -7.83 10.34 -14.11
CA LEU A 305 -6.73 11.04 -14.79
C LEU A 305 -5.95 10.14 -15.75
N LEU A 306 -6.13 8.81 -15.65
CA LEU A 306 -5.39 7.87 -16.47
C LEU A 306 -5.98 7.80 -17.88
N GLU A 307 -5.25 8.32 -18.87
CA GLU A 307 -5.62 8.25 -20.29
C GLU A 307 -5.26 6.89 -20.91
N SER A 308 -4.21 6.25 -20.40
CA SER A 308 -3.77 4.95 -20.88
C SER A 308 -4.70 3.81 -20.41
N ASP A 309 -4.79 2.75 -21.19
CA ASP A 309 -5.56 1.55 -20.83
C ASP A 309 -4.91 0.83 -19.63
N LEU A 310 -5.58 0.94 -18.47
CA LEU A 310 -5.12 0.35 -17.21
C LEU A 310 -4.89 -1.15 -17.32
N LEU A 311 -5.82 -1.88 -17.95
CA LEU A 311 -5.72 -3.34 -18.09
C LEU A 311 -4.50 -3.74 -18.93
N THR A 312 -4.17 -2.96 -19.97
CA THR A 312 -2.97 -3.19 -20.78
C THR A 312 -1.69 -2.96 -19.97
N ILE A 313 -1.63 -1.90 -19.16
CA ILE A 313 -0.47 -1.63 -18.31
C ILE A 313 -0.29 -2.73 -17.25
N MET A 314 -1.38 -3.11 -16.57
CA MET A 314 -1.34 -4.17 -15.56
C MET A 314 -0.92 -5.53 -16.15
N GLN A 315 -1.37 -5.82 -17.37
CA GLN A 315 -0.97 -7.04 -18.06
C GLN A 315 0.48 -7.04 -18.52
N ALA A 316 1.05 -5.87 -18.87
CA ALA A 316 2.46 -5.77 -19.21
C ALA A 316 3.35 -6.20 -18.02
N CYS A 317 2.89 -5.96 -16.79
CA CYS A 317 3.57 -6.43 -15.57
C CYS A 317 3.53 -7.96 -15.37
N ARG A 318 2.74 -8.70 -16.18
CA ARG A 318 2.61 -10.16 -16.09
C ARG A 318 3.85 -10.91 -16.54
N ASN A 319 4.49 -10.46 -17.60
CA ASN A 319 5.49 -11.23 -18.35
C ASN A 319 6.94 -10.76 -18.12
N GLY A 320 7.17 -9.68 -17.37
CA GLY A 320 8.50 -9.08 -17.17
C GLY A 320 8.91 -8.18 -18.31
#